data_5363cd36897c07e4e96119e74276ddf0
#
_entry.id   5363cd36897c07e4e96119e74276ddf0
#
_cell.length_a   1.000
_cell.length_b   1.000
_cell.length_c   1.000
_cell.angle_alpha   90.00
_cell.angle_beta   90.00
_cell.angle_gamma   90.00
#
_symmetry.space_group_name_H-M   'P 1'
#
loop_
_entity.id
_entity.type
_entity.pdbx_description
1 polymer ?
#
loop_
_entity_poly.entity_id
_entity_poly.type
_entity_poly.pdbx_seq_one_letter_code
_entity_poly.pdbx_strand_id
1 'polypeptide(L)'
;MNYNTDDPNGLSAFLTGKSETSLDLFDHFVSEFSGIAPITLHPAKTMIGISNGNKRIAWVTQFGKNFLHVVFPFKQPYNDNLCFQKIAQVPDDNKQYNHHYRMLQKEDVNDEVREYMKKAWSEE
;
A
#
# COMPACT_ATOMS: atom_id res chain seq x y z
N MET A 1 0.93 -7.44 -16.60
CA MET A 1 0.16 -6.49 -15.83
C MET A 1 0.69 -5.08 -16.01
N ASN A 2 -0.18 -4.12 -16.22
CA ASN A 2 0.22 -2.75 -16.52
C ASN A 2 0.07 -1.87 -15.29
N TYR A 3 1.19 -1.55 -14.67
CA TYR A 3 1.21 -0.56 -13.61
C TYR A 3 1.84 0.72 -14.12
N ASN A 4 1.33 1.84 -13.68
CA ASN A 4 2.05 3.08 -13.85
C ASN A 4 3.22 3.08 -12.87
N THR A 5 4.42 3.28 -13.39
CA THR A 5 5.62 3.36 -12.55
C THR A 5 6.61 4.31 -13.18
N ASP A 6 7.37 5.00 -12.34
CA ASP A 6 8.43 5.89 -12.80
C ASP A 6 9.73 5.12 -13.07
N ASP A 7 9.79 3.83 -12.69
CA ASP A 7 10.99 3.01 -12.86
C ASP A 7 10.60 1.56 -13.14
N PRO A 8 10.23 1.23 -14.40
CA PRO A 8 9.81 -0.14 -14.73
C PRO A 8 10.89 -1.19 -14.46
N ASN A 9 12.16 -0.85 -14.71
CA ASN A 9 13.25 -1.80 -14.48
C ASN A 9 13.48 -2.03 -12.99
N GLY A 10 13.40 -0.96 -12.19
CA GLY A 10 13.53 -1.07 -10.75
C GLY A 10 12.39 -1.87 -10.14
N LEU A 11 11.17 -1.68 -10.65
CA LEU A 11 10.01 -2.44 -10.18
C LEU A 11 10.19 -3.93 -10.49
N SER A 12 10.57 -4.26 -11.71
CA SER A 12 10.79 -5.65 -12.11
C SER A 12 11.89 -6.29 -11.25
N ALA A 13 12.98 -5.57 -11.03
CA ALA A 13 14.07 -6.05 -10.19
C ALA A 13 13.63 -6.27 -8.75
N PHE A 14 12.84 -5.34 -8.21
CA PHE A 14 12.33 -5.45 -6.85
C PHE A 14 11.46 -6.69 -6.67
N LEU A 15 10.62 -6.99 -7.65
CA LEU A 15 9.67 -8.09 -7.56
C LEU A 15 10.30 -9.45 -7.80
N THR A 16 11.50 -9.49 -8.39
CA THR A 16 12.20 -10.73 -8.67
C THR A 16 12.55 -11.46 -7.36
N GLY A 17 12.22 -12.74 -7.29
CA GLY A 17 12.54 -13.57 -6.12
C GLY A 17 11.49 -13.53 -5.00
N LYS A 18 10.44 -12.71 -5.13
CA LYS A 18 9.36 -12.72 -4.16
C LYS A 18 8.50 -13.97 -4.32
N SER A 19 7.81 -14.36 -3.25
CA SER A 19 6.96 -15.55 -3.31
C SER A 19 5.81 -15.34 -4.29
N GLU A 20 5.35 -16.42 -4.91
CA GLU A 20 4.22 -16.35 -5.81
C GLU A 20 2.97 -15.81 -5.11
N THR A 21 2.75 -16.24 -3.86
CA THR A 21 1.62 -15.78 -3.07
C THR A 21 1.67 -14.27 -2.86
N SER A 22 2.80 -13.74 -2.42
CA SER A 22 2.90 -12.30 -2.17
C SER A 22 2.81 -11.48 -3.45
N LEU A 23 3.31 -12.02 -4.57
CA LEU A 23 3.16 -11.34 -5.87
C LEU A 23 1.70 -11.30 -6.30
N ASP A 24 0.95 -12.37 -6.11
CA ASP A 24 -0.48 -12.39 -6.42
C ASP A 24 -1.26 -11.39 -5.55
N LEU A 25 -0.90 -11.31 -4.27
CA LEU A 25 -1.53 -10.35 -3.35
C LEU A 25 -1.21 -8.91 -3.77
N PHE A 26 0.05 -8.65 -4.07
CA PHE A 26 0.48 -7.33 -4.54
C PHE A 26 -0.27 -6.92 -5.80
N ASP A 27 -0.36 -7.83 -6.74
CA ASP A 27 -1.00 -7.64 -8.01
C ASP A 27 -2.47 -7.27 -7.82
N HIS A 28 -3.14 -8.03 -6.96
CA HIS A 28 -4.55 -7.78 -6.65
C HIS A 28 -4.73 -6.44 -5.94
N PHE A 29 -3.88 -6.14 -4.95
CA PHE A 29 -3.96 -4.89 -4.21
C PHE A 29 -3.81 -3.68 -5.14
N VAL A 30 -2.79 -3.72 -5.99
CA VAL A 30 -2.54 -2.61 -6.93
C VAL A 30 -3.66 -2.48 -7.95
N SER A 31 -4.18 -3.61 -8.45
CA SER A 31 -5.29 -3.60 -9.40
C SER A 31 -6.54 -2.98 -8.81
N GLU A 32 -6.86 -3.33 -7.56
CA GLU A 32 -8.02 -2.76 -6.87
C GLU A 32 -7.83 -1.26 -6.64
N PHE A 33 -6.64 -0.86 -6.21
CA PHE A 33 -6.34 0.55 -5.97
C PHE A 33 -6.43 1.35 -7.27
N SER A 34 -5.83 0.83 -8.35
CA SER A 34 -5.85 1.49 -9.67
C SER A 34 -7.28 1.62 -10.21
N GLY A 35 -8.16 0.68 -9.87
CA GLY A 35 -9.55 0.73 -10.28
C GLY A 35 -10.34 1.83 -9.57
N ILE A 36 -9.85 2.29 -8.43
CA ILE A 36 -10.48 3.39 -7.68
C ILE A 36 -10.03 4.74 -8.23
N ALA A 37 -8.71 4.91 -8.44
CA ALA A 37 -8.15 6.17 -8.90
C ALA A 37 -6.73 5.93 -9.44
N PRO A 38 -6.22 6.81 -10.33
CA PRO A 38 -4.88 6.61 -10.90
C PRO A 38 -3.78 6.66 -9.84
N ILE A 39 -2.93 5.65 -9.83
CA ILE A 39 -1.79 5.60 -8.92
C ILE A 39 -0.51 5.32 -9.70
N THR A 40 0.63 5.69 -9.12
CA THR A 40 1.95 5.42 -9.67
C THR A 40 2.79 4.70 -8.63
N LEU A 41 3.51 3.68 -9.06
CA LEU A 41 4.40 2.90 -8.21
C LEU A 41 5.81 3.45 -8.28
N HIS A 42 6.47 3.57 -7.13
CA HIS A 42 7.82 4.10 -7.01
C HIS A 42 8.67 3.09 -6.25
N PRO A 43 9.34 2.17 -6.97
CA PRO A 43 10.19 1.19 -6.29
C PRO A 43 11.39 1.89 -5.64
N ALA A 44 11.64 1.51 -4.40
CA ALA A 44 12.81 1.98 -3.66
C ALA A 44 13.64 0.75 -3.29
N LYS A 45 14.66 0.95 -2.46
CA LYS A 45 15.56 -0.15 -2.14
C LYS A 45 14.87 -1.28 -1.36
N THR A 46 14.00 -0.91 -0.42
CA THR A 46 13.39 -1.90 0.50
C THR A 46 11.87 -1.90 0.47
N MET A 47 11.25 -1.02 -0.29
CA MET A 47 9.80 -0.93 -0.31
C MET A 47 9.32 -0.29 -1.62
N ILE A 48 8.02 -0.38 -1.88
CA ILE A 48 7.42 0.27 -3.05
C ILE A 48 6.47 1.35 -2.55
N GLY A 49 6.73 2.60 -2.96
CA GLY A 49 5.83 3.70 -2.68
C GLY A 49 4.69 3.73 -3.69
N ILE A 50 3.51 4.13 -3.23
CA ILE A 50 2.34 4.34 -4.08
C ILE A 50 1.97 5.81 -3.97
N SER A 51 1.86 6.51 -5.10
CA SER A 51 1.52 7.93 -5.11
C SER A 51 0.26 8.19 -5.89
N ASN A 52 -0.36 9.35 -5.61
CA ASN A 52 -1.49 9.85 -6.37
C ASN A 52 -1.06 10.86 -7.45
N GLY A 53 0.25 10.90 -7.74
CA GLY A 53 0.83 11.87 -8.67
C GLY A 53 1.44 13.08 -7.97
N ASN A 54 1.00 13.39 -6.76
CA ASN A 54 1.51 14.53 -5.97
C ASN A 54 2.37 14.10 -4.80
N LYS A 55 1.97 13.05 -4.11
CA LYS A 55 2.69 12.59 -2.93
C LYS A 55 2.52 11.10 -2.74
N ARG A 56 3.39 10.52 -1.91
CA ARG A 56 3.28 9.13 -1.51
C ARG A 56 2.11 8.98 -0.55
N ILE A 57 1.17 8.09 -0.88
CA ILE A 57 -0.05 7.88 -0.10
C ILE A 57 -0.10 6.51 0.56
N ALA A 58 0.78 5.61 0.17
CA ALA A 58 0.90 4.29 0.79
C ALA A 58 2.26 3.71 0.47
N TRP A 59 2.68 2.73 1.27
CA TRP A 59 3.96 2.06 1.09
C TRP A 59 3.76 0.55 1.25
N VAL A 60 4.17 -0.22 0.24
CA VAL A 60 4.25 -1.67 0.38
C VAL A 60 5.60 -1.97 1.00
N THR A 61 5.60 -2.33 2.27
CA THR A 61 6.82 -2.41 3.06
C THR A 61 7.36 -3.81 3.20
N GLN A 62 6.54 -4.84 2.99
CA GLN A 62 7.00 -6.20 3.17
C GLN A 62 6.25 -7.17 2.26
N PHE A 63 7.03 -7.99 1.54
CA PHE A 63 6.52 -9.13 0.78
C PHE A 63 6.89 -10.37 1.57
N GLY A 64 5.98 -10.86 2.39
CA GLY A 64 6.22 -12.06 3.16
C GLY A 64 6.03 -13.31 2.31
N LYS A 65 6.28 -14.47 2.89
CA LYS A 65 6.06 -15.72 2.18
C LYS A 65 4.59 -15.90 1.82
N ASN A 66 3.69 -15.55 2.75
CA ASN A 66 2.25 -15.75 2.61
C ASN A 66 1.44 -14.49 2.87
N PHE A 67 2.06 -13.32 2.82
CA PHE A 67 1.35 -12.07 3.13
C PHE A 67 1.98 -10.88 2.43
N LEU A 68 1.21 -9.80 2.38
CA LEU A 68 1.67 -8.50 1.91
C LEU A 68 1.40 -7.49 3.02
N HIS A 69 2.37 -6.65 3.35
CA HIS A 69 2.20 -5.62 4.37
C HIS A 69 2.26 -4.24 3.73
N VAL A 70 1.25 -3.43 4.02
CA VAL A 70 1.11 -2.09 3.46
C VAL A 70 0.91 -1.10 4.59
N VAL A 71 1.50 0.09 4.45
CA VAL A 71 1.36 1.16 5.43
C VAL A 71 0.70 2.36 4.77
N PHE A 72 -0.36 2.88 5.40
CA PHE A 72 -1.03 4.11 4.98
C PHE A 72 -0.68 5.22 5.98
N PRO A 73 0.06 6.27 5.56
CA PRO A 73 0.45 7.36 6.47
C PRO A 73 -0.62 8.44 6.52
N PHE A 74 -1.72 8.18 7.21
CA PHE A 74 -2.79 9.16 7.37
C PHE A 74 -2.42 10.25 8.37
N LYS A 75 -3.11 11.38 8.28
CA LYS A 75 -2.88 12.53 9.17
C LYS A 75 -3.61 12.43 10.50
N GLN A 76 -4.47 11.44 10.67
CA GLN A 76 -5.20 11.19 11.90
C GLN A 76 -5.32 9.70 12.15
N PRO A 77 -5.50 9.28 13.41
CA PRO A 77 -5.68 7.86 13.71
C PRO A 77 -7.13 7.46 13.46
N TYR A 78 -7.34 6.56 12.52
CA TYR A 78 -8.67 5.99 12.25
C TYR A 78 -8.84 4.76 13.14
N ASN A 79 -9.12 4.99 14.42
CA ASN A 79 -9.16 3.92 15.42
C ASN A 79 -10.38 3.02 15.30
N ASP A 80 -11.43 3.49 14.65
CA ASP A 80 -12.67 2.74 14.48
C ASP A 80 -12.60 1.96 13.16
N ASN A 81 -11.82 0.90 13.15
CA ASN A 81 -11.60 0.09 11.96
C ASN A 81 -11.43 -1.38 12.33
N LEU A 82 -11.63 -2.26 11.34
CA LEU A 82 -11.41 -3.70 11.48
C LEU A 82 -10.25 -4.20 10.63
N CYS A 83 -9.70 -3.38 9.73
CA CYS A 83 -8.72 -3.84 8.75
C CYS A 83 -7.26 -3.59 9.13
N PHE A 84 -6.97 -2.65 10.01
CA PHE A 84 -5.60 -2.33 10.37
C PHE A 84 -5.14 -3.11 11.59
N GLN A 85 -3.93 -3.68 11.51
CA GLN A 85 -3.34 -4.41 12.65
C GLN A 85 -2.96 -3.49 13.78
N LYS A 86 -2.45 -2.31 13.43
CA LYS A 86 -2.08 -1.30 14.42
C LYS A 86 -1.99 0.06 13.75
N ILE A 87 -2.08 1.09 14.57
CA ILE A 87 -1.90 2.47 14.16
C ILE A 87 -0.79 3.03 15.04
N ALA A 88 0.30 3.50 14.43
CA ALA A 88 1.45 4.00 15.16
C ALA A 88 1.73 5.45 14.78
N GLN A 89 1.78 6.33 15.78
CA GLN A 89 2.16 7.72 15.53
C GLN A 89 3.65 7.78 15.20
N VAL A 90 4.00 8.54 14.17
CA VAL A 90 5.39 8.69 13.76
C VAL A 90 6.12 9.53 14.80
N PRO A 91 7.28 9.08 15.31
CA PRO A 91 8.06 9.86 16.25
C PRO A 91 8.41 11.24 15.67
N ASP A 92 8.32 12.26 16.49
CA ASP A 92 8.63 13.64 16.13
C ASP A 92 7.70 14.24 15.07
N ASP A 93 6.60 13.55 14.74
CA ASP A 93 5.59 14.06 13.81
C ASP A 93 4.21 13.70 14.35
N ASN A 94 3.58 14.62 15.05
CA ASN A 94 2.28 14.40 15.65
C ASN A 94 1.13 14.54 14.65
N LYS A 95 1.46 14.64 13.35
CA LYS A 95 0.46 14.74 12.29
C LYS A 95 0.47 13.55 11.35
N GLN A 96 1.26 12.51 11.66
CA GLN A 96 1.31 11.32 10.83
C GLN A 96 1.12 10.08 11.67
N TYR A 97 0.20 9.24 11.25
CA TYR A 97 -0.15 7.99 11.91
C TYR A 97 -0.06 6.88 10.87
N ASN A 98 0.88 5.96 11.03
CA ASN A 98 1.06 4.85 10.12
C ASN A 98 0.07 3.76 10.43
N HIS A 99 -0.83 3.51 9.49
CA HIS A 99 -1.86 2.48 9.60
C HIS A 99 -1.35 1.21 8.92
N HIS A 100 -1.09 0.18 9.70
CA HIS A 100 -0.50 -1.07 9.22
C HIS A 100 -1.58 -2.04 8.78
N TYR A 101 -1.57 -2.37 7.50
CA TYR A 101 -2.51 -3.29 6.87
C TYR A 101 -1.76 -4.52 6.40
N ARG A 102 -2.20 -5.70 6.84
CA ARG A 102 -1.62 -6.97 6.39
C ARG A 102 -2.64 -7.74 5.60
N MET A 103 -2.29 -8.08 4.37
CA MET A 103 -3.13 -8.80 3.43
C MET A 103 -2.68 -10.26 3.38
N LEU A 104 -3.57 -11.18 3.70
CA LEU A 104 -3.31 -12.61 3.69
C LEU A 104 -3.99 -13.32 2.54
N GLN A 105 -5.03 -12.71 2.00
CA GLN A 105 -5.80 -13.25 0.88
C GLN A 105 -6.44 -12.09 0.12
N LYS A 106 -6.86 -12.36 -1.11
CA LYS A 106 -7.41 -11.30 -1.97
C LYS A 106 -8.65 -10.67 -1.37
N GLU A 107 -9.46 -11.46 -0.69
CA GLU A 107 -10.70 -10.99 -0.05
C GLU A 107 -10.45 -9.98 1.07
N ASP A 108 -9.21 -9.87 1.53
CA ASP A 108 -8.84 -8.86 2.53
C ASP A 108 -8.92 -7.44 1.95
N VAL A 109 -8.96 -7.29 0.62
CA VAL A 109 -9.31 -6.01 0.00
C VAL A 109 -10.83 -5.98 -0.10
N ASN A 110 -11.44 -5.50 0.95
CA ASN A 110 -12.89 -5.43 1.09
C ASN A 110 -13.38 -3.97 0.98
N ASP A 111 -14.66 -3.75 1.21
CA ASP A 111 -15.24 -2.42 1.09
C ASP A 111 -14.61 -1.43 2.07
N GLU A 112 -14.29 -1.87 3.27
CA GLU A 112 -13.63 -1.03 4.25
C GLU A 112 -12.25 -0.57 3.75
N VAL A 113 -11.45 -1.50 3.23
CA VAL A 113 -10.14 -1.18 2.70
C VAL A 113 -10.25 -0.25 1.51
N ARG A 114 -11.22 -0.46 0.64
CA ARG A 114 -11.44 0.42 -0.51
C ARG A 114 -11.78 1.85 -0.07
N GLU A 115 -12.53 2.01 1.02
CA GLU A 115 -12.80 3.35 1.55
C GLU A 115 -11.52 4.02 2.04
N TYR A 116 -10.63 3.28 2.68
CA TYR A 116 -9.34 3.84 3.10
C TYR A 116 -8.42 4.14 1.91
N MET A 117 -8.50 3.35 0.84
CA MET A 117 -7.79 3.66 -0.41
C MET A 117 -8.26 5.01 -0.97
N LYS A 118 -9.58 5.25 -0.97
CA LYS A 118 -10.14 6.53 -1.43
C LYS A 118 -9.68 7.68 -0.55
N LYS A 119 -9.69 7.50 0.75
CA LYS A 119 -9.21 8.52 1.70
C LYS A 119 -7.74 8.83 1.48
N ALA A 120 -6.92 7.80 1.30
CA ALA A 120 -5.49 7.96 1.07
C ALA A 120 -5.25 8.76 -0.22
N TRP A 121 -5.98 8.44 -1.28
CA TRP A 121 -5.77 9.09 -2.58
C TRP A 121 -6.16 10.56 -2.54
N SER A 122 -7.23 10.90 -1.86
CA SER A 122 -7.78 12.27 -1.85
C SER A 122 -7.29 13.12 -0.68
N GLU A 123 -6.69 12.51 0.34
CA GLU A 123 -6.27 13.23 1.55
C GLU A 123 -4.96 13.95 1.32
N GLU A 124 -4.91 15.18 1.76
CA GLU A 124 -3.72 16.03 1.59
C GLU A 124 -2.72 15.93 2.72
#